data_ee506be714ded6a1fa0758a33b58bec3
#
_entry.id   ee506be714ded6a1fa0758a33b58bec3
#
_cell.length_a   1.000
_cell.length_b   1.000
_cell.length_c   1.000
_cell.angle_alpha   90.00
_cell.angle_beta   90.00
_cell.angle_gamma   90.00
#
_symmetry.space_group_name_H-M   'P 1'
#
loop_
_entity.id
_entity.type
_entity.pdbx_description
1 polymer ?
#
loop_
_entity_poly.entity_id
_entity_poly.type
_entity_poly.pdbx_seq_one_letter_code
_entity_poly.pdbx_strand_id
1 'polypeptide(L)'
;MNSDNDLQIAGDILEVPHLLQPPREHPVTVAEFAGLARAIAADRAQWEHLVRYDATTRWYHRLRTGPGYEVWLLSWVPGQGSGSHDHGRSSGVLTVLEGTLTEHTGRATRALSAGAQRVFAPGYVHEVVNDALEPAVSLHVYYPGLTEMPMHTAQSCEARPVTA
;
A
#
# COMPACT_ATOMS: atom_id res chain seq x y z
N MET A 1 -0.30 58.55 -11.27
CA MET A 1 -0.55 57.34 -12.10
C MET A 1 -0.47 56.15 -11.15
N ASN A 2 -1.62 55.78 -10.64
CA ASN A 2 -1.75 54.63 -9.75
C ASN A 2 -1.84 53.38 -10.62
N SER A 3 -0.82 52.56 -10.56
CA SER A 3 -0.92 51.20 -11.04
C SER A 3 -1.43 50.35 -9.90
N ASP A 4 -2.71 50.45 -9.67
CA ASP A 4 -3.41 49.42 -8.90
C ASP A 4 -3.47 48.16 -9.76
N ASN A 5 -2.42 47.37 -9.69
CA ASN A 5 -2.49 45.98 -10.04
C ASN A 5 -3.22 45.27 -8.88
N ASP A 6 -4.48 45.61 -8.75
CA ASP A 6 -5.41 44.79 -8.04
C ASP A 6 -5.48 43.45 -8.79
N LEU A 7 -4.78 42.45 -8.26
CA LEU A 7 -5.10 41.06 -8.48
C LEU A 7 -6.51 40.90 -7.93
N GLN A 8 -7.52 41.30 -8.69
CA GLN A 8 -8.89 40.88 -8.46
C GLN A 8 -8.91 39.39 -8.70
N ILE A 9 -8.81 38.65 -7.64
CA ILE A 9 -9.28 37.28 -7.64
C ILE A 9 -10.74 37.41 -8.01
N ALA A 10 -11.08 36.95 -9.22
CA ALA A 10 -12.43 37.04 -9.75
C ALA A 10 -13.38 36.30 -8.83
N GLY A 11 -14.19 37.01 -8.07
CA GLY A 11 -15.11 36.50 -7.08
C GLY A 11 -14.48 36.36 -5.67
N ASP A 12 -15.31 36.56 -4.67
CA ASP A 12 -14.98 36.19 -3.31
C ASP A 12 -14.80 34.68 -3.26
N ILE A 13 -13.73 34.21 -2.64
CA ILE A 13 -13.46 32.78 -2.44
C ILE A 13 -14.64 32.08 -1.75
N LEU A 14 -15.43 32.83 -1.00
CA LEU A 14 -16.66 32.38 -0.36
C LEU A 14 -17.83 32.21 -1.32
N GLU A 15 -17.74 32.80 -2.53
CA GLU A 15 -18.78 32.65 -3.56
C GLU A 15 -18.51 31.51 -4.54
N VAL A 16 -17.40 30.78 -4.36
CA VAL A 16 -17.06 29.63 -5.20
C VAL A 16 -17.32 28.33 -4.43
N PRO A 17 -18.57 27.83 -4.47
CA PRO A 17 -18.99 26.73 -3.59
C PRO A 17 -18.12 25.46 -3.69
N HIS A 18 -17.52 25.22 -4.87
CA HIS A 18 -16.65 24.03 -5.05
C HIS A 18 -15.30 24.16 -4.34
N LEU A 19 -14.87 25.36 -3.94
CA LEU A 19 -13.68 25.57 -3.12
C LEU A 19 -13.97 25.39 -1.63
N LEU A 20 -15.25 25.42 -1.26
CA LEU A 20 -15.75 25.26 0.09
C LEU A 20 -16.32 23.87 0.34
N GLN A 21 -15.95 22.88 -0.46
CA GLN A 21 -16.40 21.52 -0.18
C GLN A 21 -15.92 21.11 1.21
N PRO A 22 -16.83 20.61 2.06
CA PRO A 22 -16.42 20.11 3.37
C PRO A 22 -15.33 19.05 3.20
N PRO A 23 -14.39 18.92 4.16
CA PRO A 23 -13.44 17.85 4.15
C PRO A 23 -14.14 16.53 3.93
N ARG A 24 -13.63 15.71 3.03
CA ARG A 24 -14.21 14.39 2.78
C ARG A 24 -14.02 13.54 4.03
N GLU A 25 -15.08 12.88 4.44
CA GLU A 25 -15.05 11.98 5.59
C GLU A 25 -14.16 10.75 5.34
N HIS A 26 -13.93 10.42 4.08
CA HIS A 26 -13.20 9.21 3.67
C HIS A 26 -12.21 9.48 2.55
N PRO A 27 -11.03 8.79 2.57
CA PRO A 27 -10.07 8.87 1.49
C PRO A 27 -10.68 8.39 0.16
N VAL A 28 -10.33 9.07 -0.93
CA VAL A 28 -10.74 8.69 -2.31
C VAL A 28 -9.59 8.78 -3.31
N THR A 29 -8.49 9.43 -2.96
CA THR A 29 -7.31 9.58 -3.81
C THR A 29 -6.14 8.75 -3.30
N VAL A 30 -5.20 8.42 -4.18
CA VAL A 30 -3.95 7.72 -3.83
C VAL A 30 -3.20 8.46 -2.71
N ALA A 31 -3.12 9.79 -2.78
CA ALA A 31 -2.43 10.60 -1.79
C ALA A 31 -3.10 10.51 -0.41
N GLU A 32 -4.44 10.51 -0.37
CA GLU A 32 -5.22 10.38 0.85
C GLU A 32 -5.06 8.99 1.48
N PHE A 33 -5.07 7.91 0.67
CA PHE A 33 -4.81 6.55 1.16
C PHE A 33 -3.38 6.37 1.66
N ALA A 34 -2.40 6.94 0.95
CA ALA A 34 -1.02 6.97 1.41
C ALA A 34 -0.87 7.77 2.72
N GLY A 35 -1.60 8.88 2.85
CA GLY A 35 -1.69 9.68 4.07
C GLY A 35 -2.32 8.92 5.23
N LEU A 36 -3.44 8.21 4.98
CA LEU A 36 -4.09 7.34 5.96
C LEU A 36 -3.12 6.26 6.48
N ALA A 37 -2.42 5.58 5.58
CA ALA A 37 -1.46 4.55 5.95
C ALA A 37 -0.33 5.12 6.82
N ARG A 38 0.19 6.32 6.49
CA ARG A 38 1.21 6.99 7.32
C ARG A 38 0.68 7.41 8.69
N ALA A 39 -0.55 7.92 8.76
CA ALA A 39 -1.16 8.31 10.02
C ALA A 39 -1.34 7.12 10.96
N ILE A 40 -1.81 5.97 10.45
CA ILE A 40 -1.93 4.74 11.22
C ILE A 40 -0.55 4.23 11.63
N ALA A 41 0.42 4.23 10.72
CA ALA A 41 1.79 3.79 11.01
C ALA A 41 2.45 4.59 12.14
N ALA A 42 2.21 5.89 12.18
CA ALA A 42 2.75 6.79 13.21
C ALA A 42 2.11 6.59 14.59
N ASP A 43 0.89 6.09 14.65
CA ASP A 43 0.17 5.86 15.91
C ASP A 43 0.21 4.37 16.29
N ARG A 44 1.31 3.95 16.93
CA ARG A 44 1.55 2.56 17.36
C ARG A 44 0.43 1.99 18.23
N ALA A 45 -0.27 2.82 18.98
CA ALA A 45 -1.36 2.38 19.84
C ALA A 45 -2.52 1.76 19.04
N GLN A 46 -2.67 2.11 17.74
CA GLN A 46 -3.72 1.55 16.89
C GLN A 46 -3.43 0.11 16.45
N TRP A 47 -2.17 -0.35 16.45
CA TRP A 47 -1.85 -1.62 15.81
C TRP A 47 -0.88 -2.51 16.59
N GLU A 48 0.05 -1.99 17.39
CA GLU A 48 1.13 -2.77 18.01
C GLU A 48 0.61 -3.92 18.88
N HIS A 49 -0.40 -3.65 19.69
CA HIS A 49 -1.00 -4.64 20.61
C HIS A 49 -1.76 -5.78 19.88
N LEU A 50 -2.08 -5.59 18.60
CA LEU A 50 -2.77 -6.59 17.78
C LEU A 50 -1.81 -7.57 17.13
N VAL A 51 -0.55 -7.19 16.92
CA VAL A 51 0.43 -7.98 16.18
C VAL A 51 0.61 -9.36 16.82
N ARG A 52 0.55 -10.40 15.98
CA ARG A 52 0.86 -11.79 16.34
C ARG A 52 1.80 -12.35 15.29
N TYR A 53 2.61 -13.31 15.68
CA TYR A 53 3.51 -14.02 14.79
C TYR A 53 3.11 -15.49 14.76
N ASP A 54 3.04 -16.07 13.56
CA ASP A 54 2.75 -17.47 13.34
C ASP A 54 3.87 -18.05 12.45
N ALA A 55 4.51 -19.11 12.94
CA ALA A 55 5.62 -19.73 12.22
C ALA A 55 5.16 -20.59 11.03
N THR A 56 3.90 -20.97 11.00
CA THR A 56 3.35 -21.89 9.99
C THR A 56 2.76 -21.11 8.81
N THR A 57 1.99 -20.07 9.11
CA THR A 57 1.31 -19.25 8.11
C THR A 57 1.54 -17.77 8.39
N ARG A 58 1.60 -16.96 7.34
CA ARG A 58 1.69 -15.52 7.52
C ARG A 58 0.43 -15.02 8.22
N TRP A 59 0.61 -14.37 9.38
CA TRP A 59 -0.49 -13.79 10.11
C TRP A 59 -0.98 -12.49 9.47
N TYR A 60 -2.29 -12.30 9.46
CA TYR A 60 -2.93 -11.08 9.00
C TYR A 60 -4.17 -10.75 9.83
N HIS A 61 -4.46 -9.47 9.93
CA HIS A 61 -5.61 -8.93 10.64
C HIS A 61 -6.20 -7.74 9.89
N ARG A 62 -7.51 -7.74 9.66
CA ARG A 62 -8.19 -6.60 9.08
C ARG A 62 -8.41 -5.54 10.16
N LEU A 63 -7.60 -4.47 10.11
CA LEU A 63 -7.57 -3.42 11.11
C LEU A 63 -8.77 -2.48 10.98
N ARG A 64 -9.17 -2.18 9.74
CA ARG A 64 -10.24 -1.21 9.45
C ARG A 64 -10.91 -1.51 8.12
N THR A 65 -12.21 -1.21 8.05
CA THR A 65 -12.98 -1.14 6.82
C THR A 65 -13.62 0.23 6.74
N GLY A 66 -13.57 0.85 5.57
CA GLY A 66 -14.24 2.11 5.27
C GLY A 66 -14.93 2.05 3.91
N PRO A 67 -15.66 3.08 3.52
CA PRO A 67 -16.30 3.16 2.23
C PRO A 67 -15.28 3.04 1.09
N GLY A 68 -15.34 1.92 0.36
CA GLY A 68 -14.47 1.65 -0.78
C GLY A 68 -13.01 1.30 -0.43
N TYR A 69 -12.68 0.98 0.81
CA TYR A 69 -11.33 0.55 1.16
C TYR A 69 -11.26 -0.40 2.36
N GLU A 70 -10.16 -1.09 2.48
CA GLU A 70 -9.81 -1.92 3.63
C GLU A 70 -8.36 -1.66 4.05
N VAL A 71 -8.10 -1.78 5.35
CA VAL A 71 -6.77 -1.70 5.95
C VAL A 71 -6.44 -3.01 6.64
N TRP A 72 -5.31 -3.59 6.28
CA TRP A 72 -4.83 -4.86 6.79
C TRP A 72 -3.47 -4.72 7.46
N LEU A 73 -3.30 -5.40 8.58
CA LEU A 73 -2.05 -5.53 9.31
C LEU A 73 -1.51 -6.95 9.07
N LEU A 74 -0.24 -7.07 8.70
CA LEU A 74 0.42 -8.34 8.44
C LEU A 74 1.72 -8.42 9.23
N SER A 75 2.04 -9.63 9.72
CA SER A 75 3.36 -9.93 10.26
C SER A 75 4.03 -11.01 9.44
N TRP A 76 5.35 -10.98 9.45
CA TRP A 76 6.20 -11.83 8.63
C TRP A 76 7.37 -12.32 9.48
N VAL A 77 7.41 -13.60 9.79
CA VAL A 77 8.65 -14.18 10.36
C VAL A 77 9.66 -14.42 9.22
N PRO A 78 10.97 -14.53 9.53
CA PRO A 78 11.98 -14.81 8.52
C PRO A 78 11.62 -16.00 7.61
N GLY A 79 11.76 -15.81 6.31
CA GLY A 79 11.44 -16.80 5.28
C GLY A 79 10.00 -16.77 4.78
N GLN A 80 9.09 -16.03 5.41
CA GLN A 80 7.72 -15.91 4.91
C GLN A 80 7.62 -14.97 3.71
N GLY A 81 6.80 -15.33 2.74
CA GLY A 81 6.54 -14.55 1.54
C GLY A 81 5.08 -14.62 1.11
N SER A 82 4.70 -13.69 0.23
CA SER A 82 3.36 -13.66 -0.35
C SER A 82 3.17 -14.61 -1.53
N GLY A 83 4.27 -15.07 -2.14
CA GLY A 83 4.26 -15.54 -3.50
C GLY A 83 4.01 -14.42 -4.51
N SER A 84 4.25 -14.68 -5.78
CA SER A 84 3.98 -13.72 -6.84
C SER A 84 2.47 -13.59 -7.05
N HIS A 85 1.94 -12.38 -6.95
CA HIS A 85 0.49 -12.11 -7.02
C HIS A 85 0.23 -10.69 -7.52
N ASP A 86 -1.03 -10.43 -7.83
CA ASP A 86 -1.60 -9.10 -7.98
C ASP A 86 -2.86 -8.95 -7.11
N HIS A 87 -3.53 -7.82 -7.19
CA HIS A 87 -4.70 -7.52 -6.37
C HIS A 87 -5.96 -7.28 -7.22
N GLY A 88 -5.99 -7.90 -8.43
CA GLY A 88 -7.09 -7.75 -9.36
C GLY A 88 -7.32 -6.28 -9.70
N ARG A 89 -8.52 -5.80 -9.47
CA ARG A 89 -8.89 -4.40 -9.72
C ARG A 89 -8.55 -3.43 -8.59
N SER A 90 -8.02 -3.91 -7.48
CA SER A 90 -7.66 -3.05 -6.34
C SER A 90 -6.32 -2.38 -6.58
N SER A 91 -6.27 -1.08 -6.32
CA SER A 91 -5.01 -0.38 -6.04
C SER A 91 -4.62 -0.60 -4.59
N GLY A 92 -3.38 -0.34 -4.24
CA GLY A 92 -2.97 -0.50 -2.86
C GLY A 92 -1.81 0.38 -2.44
N VAL A 93 -1.68 0.48 -1.11
CA VAL A 93 -0.54 1.08 -0.43
C VAL A 93 -0.01 0.07 0.57
N LEU A 94 1.27 -0.29 0.43
CA LEU A 94 2.01 -1.05 1.43
C LEU A 94 2.90 -0.08 2.21
N THR A 95 2.89 -0.17 3.53
CA THR A 95 3.79 0.57 4.42
C THR A 95 4.44 -0.40 5.39
N VAL A 96 5.76 -0.42 5.45
CA VAL A 96 6.49 -1.23 6.44
C VAL A 96 6.49 -0.49 7.77
N LEU A 97 6.01 -1.15 8.82
CA LEU A 97 5.92 -0.60 10.18
C LEU A 97 7.14 -0.95 11.01
N GLU A 98 7.61 -2.19 10.91
CA GLU A 98 8.77 -2.73 11.61
C GLU A 98 9.53 -3.71 10.73
N GLY A 99 10.84 -3.80 10.94
CA GLY A 99 11.73 -4.70 10.22
C GLY A 99 11.99 -4.25 8.79
N THR A 100 12.30 -5.22 7.94
CA THR A 100 12.59 -5.02 6.52
C THR A 100 11.93 -6.12 5.70
N LEU A 101 11.32 -5.73 4.59
CA LEU A 101 10.76 -6.63 3.60
C LEU A 101 11.45 -6.41 2.26
N THR A 102 11.47 -7.42 1.42
CA THR A 102 11.96 -7.31 0.05
C THR A 102 10.80 -7.46 -0.92
N GLU A 103 10.64 -6.49 -1.82
CA GLU A 103 9.70 -6.55 -2.92
C GLU A 103 10.42 -7.00 -4.19
N HIS A 104 9.93 -8.07 -4.80
CA HIS A 104 10.35 -8.57 -6.11
C HIS A 104 9.29 -8.25 -7.15
N THR A 105 9.72 -7.75 -8.29
CA THR A 105 8.90 -7.59 -9.49
C THR A 105 9.66 -8.25 -10.66
N GLY A 106 9.01 -8.44 -11.80
CA GLY A 106 9.69 -9.00 -12.98
C GLY A 106 10.91 -8.20 -13.46
N ARG A 107 11.14 -7.00 -12.93
CA ARG A 107 12.19 -6.07 -13.37
C ARG A 107 13.11 -5.57 -12.26
N ALA A 108 12.73 -5.71 -11.01
CA ALA A 108 13.47 -5.10 -9.91
C ALA A 108 13.25 -5.84 -8.59
N THR A 109 14.26 -5.78 -7.74
CA THR A 109 14.21 -6.17 -6.34
C THR A 109 14.48 -4.93 -5.48
N ARG A 110 13.69 -4.72 -4.45
CA ARG A 110 13.78 -3.54 -3.57
C ARG A 110 13.68 -3.95 -2.11
N ALA A 111 14.64 -3.52 -1.31
CA ALA A 111 14.51 -3.57 0.15
C ALA A 111 13.60 -2.43 0.63
N LEU A 112 12.67 -2.77 1.51
CA LEU A 112 11.70 -1.86 2.11
C LEU A 112 11.89 -1.91 3.62
N SER A 113 12.58 -0.95 4.18
CA SER A 113 12.76 -0.81 5.63
C SER A 113 11.58 -0.11 6.28
N ALA A 114 11.53 -0.14 7.63
CA ALA A 114 10.50 0.56 8.40
C ALA A 114 10.35 2.02 7.95
N GLY A 115 9.11 2.45 7.72
CA GLY A 115 8.75 3.75 7.15
C GLY A 115 8.67 3.76 5.62
N ALA A 116 9.21 2.77 4.91
CA ALA A 116 9.07 2.69 3.46
C ALA A 116 7.62 2.47 3.05
N GLN A 117 7.21 3.15 1.98
CA GLN A 117 5.86 3.05 1.44
C GLN A 117 5.90 2.75 -0.06
N ARG A 118 5.04 1.84 -0.49
CA ARG A 118 4.85 1.48 -1.90
C ARG A 118 3.39 1.68 -2.28
N VAL A 119 3.17 2.28 -3.44
CA VAL A 119 1.85 2.41 -4.05
C VAL A 119 1.84 1.57 -5.32
N PHE A 120 0.78 0.82 -5.52
CA PHE A 120 0.63 -0.03 -6.70
C PHE A 120 -0.76 0.11 -7.33
N ALA A 121 -0.77 0.07 -8.66
CA ALA A 121 -1.97 0.13 -9.48
C ALA A 121 -2.67 -1.24 -9.56
N PRO A 122 -3.94 -1.31 -10.00
CA PRO A 122 -4.60 -2.57 -10.32
C PRO A 122 -3.75 -3.44 -11.25
N GLY A 123 -3.73 -4.74 -11.00
CA GLY A 123 -2.98 -5.70 -11.81
C GLY A 123 -1.45 -5.61 -11.68
N TYR A 124 -0.93 -4.85 -10.72
CA TYR A 124 0.52 -4.79 -10.47
C TYR A 124 0.99 -6.09 -9.84
N VAL A 125 1.79 -6.85 -10.58
CA VAL A 125 2.32 -8.15 -10.14
C VAL A 125 3.60 -7.94 -9.34
N HIS A 126 3.62 -8.45 -8.11
CA HIS A 126 4.77 -8.44 -7.23
C HIS A 126 4.79 -9.64 -6.27
N GLU A 127 5.90 -9.82 -5.62
CA GLU A 127 6.09 -10.70 -4.48
C GLU A 127 6.75 -9.91 -3.35
N VAL A 128 6.29 -10.13 -2.13
CA VAL A 128 6.88 -9.54 -0.93
C VAL A 128 7.36 -10.66 -0.02
N VAL A 129 8.60 -10.57 0.44
CA VAL A 129 9.25 -11.60 1.24
C VAL A 129 9.95 -10.96 2.44
N ASN A 130 9.94 -11.63 3.57
CA ASN A 130 10.88 -11.37 4.66
C ASN A 130 12.10 -12.28 4.49
N ASP A 131 13.12 -11.80 3.82
CA ASP A 131 14.43 -12.46 3.66
C ASP A 131 15.47 -11.97 4.68
N ALA A 132 15.05 -11.12 5.64
CA ALA A 132 15.87 -10.71 6.77
C ALA A 132 15.86 -11.76 7.89
N LEU A 133 16.68 -11.54 8.93
CA LEU A 133 16.76 -12.42 10.11
C LEU A 133 15.77 -12.04 11.21
N GLU A 134 15.17 -10.86 11.12
CA GLU A 134 14.23 -10.34 12.11
C GLU A 134 12.79 -10.35 11.55
N PRO A 135 11.78 -10.49 12.41
CA PRO A 135 10.40 -10.34 12.00
C PRO A 135 10.12 -8.95 11.43
N ALA A 136 9.14 -8.86 10.56
CA ALA A 136 8.65 -7.60 10.01
C ALA A 136 7.14 -7.47 10.21
N VAL A 137 6.67 -6.22 10.22
CA VAL A 137 5.24 -5.87 10.26
C VAL A 137 4.95 -4.86 9.16
N SER A 138 3.85 -5.07 8.46
CA SER A 138 3.41 -4.17 7.39
C SER A 138 1.93 -3.85 7.46
N LEU A 139 1.58 -2.67 6.98
CA LEU A 139 0.22 -2.18 6.81
C LEU A 139 -0.10 -2.11 5.32
N HIS A 140 -1.25 -2.61 4.94
CA HIS A 140 -1.72 -2.61 3.56
C HIS A 140 -3.09 -1.93 3.48
N VAL A 141 -3.24 -0.98 2.58
CA VAL A 141 -4.52 -0.37 2.25
C VAL A 141 -4.90 -0.78 0.84
N TYR A 142 -6.07 -1.36 0.66
CA TYR A 142 -6.62 -1.74 -0.65
C TYR A 142 -7.86 -0.90 -0.96
N TYR A 143 -7.92 -0.37 -2.18
CA TYR A 143 -9.04 0.43 -2.67
C TYR A 143 -9.28 0.19 -4.17
N PRO A 144 -10.50 -0.24 -4.57
CA PRO A 144 -11.55 -0.76 -3.70
C PRO A 144 -11.03 -1.88 -2.81
N GLY A 145 -11.81 -2.27 -1.77
CA GLY A 145 -11.45 -3.38 -0.90
C GLY A 145 -11.14 -4.65 -1.68
N LEU A 146 -10.26 -5.47 -1.15
CA LEU A 146 -9.73 -6.65 -1.83
C LEU A 146 -10.82 -7.70 -2.04
N THR A 147 -11.09 -8.08 -3.29
CA THR A 147 -12.06 -9.12 -3.65
C THR A 147 -11.39 -10.39 -4.16
N GLU A 148 -10.18 -10.26 -4.70
CA GLU A 148 -9.38 -11.35 -5.25
C GLU A 148 -7.89 -11.05 -5.13
N MET A 149 -7.08 -12.07 -5.11
CA MET A 149 -5.62 -11.98 -5.12
C MET A 149 -5.08 -13.09 -6.04
N PRO A 150 -5.09 -12.85 -7.37
CA PRO A 150 -4.59 -13.81 -8.34
C PRO A 150 -3.11 -14.13 -8.10
N MET A 151 -2.80 -15.43 -8.00
CA MET A 151 -1.43 -15.92 -7.84
C MET A 151 -0.82 -16.21 -9.20
N HIS A 152 0.42 -15.78 -9.37
CA HIS A 152 1.20 -15.99 -10.59
C HIS A 152 2.29 -17.02 -10.33
N THR A 153 2.22 -18.16 -11.00
CA THR A 153 3.32 -19.13 -11.00
C THR A 153 4.45 -18.58 -11.89
N ALA A 154 5.70 -18.67 -11.41
CA ALA A 154 6.84 -18.41 -12.26
C ALA A 154 6.74 -19.32 -13.50
N GLN A 155 6.64 -18.74 -14.70
CA GLN A 155 6.80 -19.51 -15.92
C GLN A 155 8.22 -20.09 -15.87
N SER A 156 8.32 -21.42 -15.72
CA SER A 156 9.56 -22.15 -15.95
C SER A 156 10.04 -21.75 -17.35
N CYS A 157 11.23 -21.16 -17.42
CA CYS A 157 11.93 -20.96 -18.68
C CYS A 157 12.18 -22.36 -19.25
N GLU A 158 11.30 -22.84 -20.09
CA GLU A 158 11.58 -24.02 -20.91
C GLU A 158 12.77 -23.65 -21.80
N ALA A 159 13.92 -24.24 -21.47
CA ALA A 159 15.09 -24.21 -22.34
C ALA A 159 14.67 -24.78 -23.70
N ARG A 160 14.66 -23.94 -24.72
CA ARG A 160 14.48 -24.41 -26.11
C ARG A 160 15.56 -25.45 -26.41
N PRO A 161 15.17 -26.65 -26.84
CA PRO A 161 16.17 -27.63 -27.25
C PRO A 161 17.00 -27.03 -28.41
N VAL A 162 18.31 -27.02 -28.24
CA VAL A 162 19.25 -26.71 -29.29
C VAL A 162 19.22 -27.90 -30.27
N THR A 163 18.55 -27.74 -31.37
CA THR A 163 18.66 -28.71 -32.47
C THR A 163 20.03 -28.53 -33.12
N ALA A 164 20.79 -29.62 -33.10
CA ALA A 164 22.06 -29.79 -33.78
C ALA A 164 21.85 -29.84 -35.33
#